data_43e8d1d8cfb6d17e6e9af1b76bf1dcc9
#
_entry.id   43e8d1d8cfb6d17e6e9af1b76bf1dcc9
#
_cell.length_a   1.000
_cell.length_b   1.000
_cell.length_c   1.000
_cell.angle_alpha   90.00
_cell.angle_beta   90.00
_cell.angle_gamma   90.00
#
_symmetry.space_group_name_H-M   'P 1'
#
loop_
_entity.id
_entity.type
_entity.pdbx_description
1 polymer ?
#
loop_
_entity_poly.entity_id
_entity_poly.type
_entity_poly.pdbx_seq_one_letter_code
_entity_poly.pdbx_strand_id
1 'polypeptide(L)'
;RDMRFASDDNTPVSHMMTTDDLAILDEPADRQEAINLMKSRRIEKLLVTDSSGRLTGLLTLKDTEMSVLNPTACKDELGRLRVAAASTVGDEGFERSQALIDAGVDMVVIDTAHGHSDSVSKAVERIKKTSNEVQVIAGNVATSDATKSLIDVGADAIKVGIGPGSICTTRMVAGVG
;
A
#
# COMPACT_ATOMS: atom_id res chain seq x y z
N ARG A 1 7.04 5.54 -25.54
CA ARG A 1 7.93 6.23 -26.50
C ARG A 1 7.40 6.03 -27.92
N ASP A 2 7.12 4.83 -28.31
CA ASP A 2 6.72 4.43 -29.65
C ASP A 2 5.38 5.07 -30.09
N MET A 3 4.43 5.21 -29.16
CA MET A 3 3.14 5.86 -29.43
C MET A 3 3.20 7.37 -29.70
N ARG A 4 4.32 8.04 -29.40
CA ARG A 4 4.44 9.51 -29.60
C ARG A 4 4.38 9.95 -31.08
N PHE A 5 4.64 9.03 -31.97
CA PHE A 5 4.67 9.29 -33.41
C PHE A 5 3.46 8.69 -34.15
N ALA A 6 2.50 8.14 -33.40
CA ALA A 6 1.25 7.68 -33.97
C ALA A 6 0.42 8.89 -34.44
N SER A 7 0.05 8.87 -35.70
CA SER A 7 -0.77 9.92 -36.34
C SER A 7 -2.27 9.58 -36.35
N ASP A 8 -2.62 8.33 -36.01
CA ASP A 8 -3.99 7.82 -35.98
C ASP A 8 -4.21 7.00 -34.70
N ASP A 9 -5.19 7.42 -33.89
CA ASP A 9 -5.54 6.79 -32.62
C ASP A 9 -6.10 5.38 -32.79
N ASN A 10 -6.53 4.99 -34.00
CA ASN A 10 -7.00 3.65 -34.34
C ASN A 10 -5.89 2.69 -34.77
N THR A 11 -4.63 3.15 -34.82
CA THR A 11 -3.50 2.29 -35.20
C THR A 11 -3.34 1.14 -34.20
N PRO A 12 -3.38 -0.12 -34.62
CA PRO A 12 -3.17 -1.26 -33.71
C PRO A 12 -1.81 -1.18 -33.01
N VAL A 13 -1.77 -1.50 -31.72
CA VAL A 13 -0.53 -1.50 -30.93
C VAL A 13 0.54 -2.40 -31.55
N SER A 14 0.14 -3.51 -32.17
CA SER A 14 1.04 -4.43 -32.87
C SER A 14 1.85 -3.80 -34.00
N HIS A 15 1.39 -2.70 -34.59
CA HIS A 15 2.12 -1.98 -35.63
C HIS A 15 3.17 -0.99 -35.07
N MET A 16 3.12 -0.71 -33.76
CA MET A 16 3.97 0.28 -33.12
C MET A 16 4.89 -0.32 -32.05
N MET A 17 4.54 -1.50 -31.51
CA MET A 17 5.33 -2.14 -30.49
C MET A 17 6.62 -2.74 -31.03
N THR A 18 7.68 -2.72 -30.25
CA THR A 18 8.91 -3.48 -30.52
C THR A 18 8.62 -4.96 -30.35
N THR A 19 8.93 -5.78 -31.34
CA THR A 19 8.72 -7.23 -31.35
C THR A 19 10.02 -8.01 -31.32
N ASP A 20 11.08 -7.43 -31.87
CA ASP A 20 12.37 -8.09 -32.06
C ASP A 20 13.38 -7.67 -30.97
N ASP A 21 14.28 -8.59 -30.62
CA ASP A 21 15.38 -8.37 -29.67
C ASP A 21 14.93 -7.82 -28.31
N LEU A 22 13.80 -8.30 -27.80
CA LEU A 22 13.31 -7.94 -26.49
C LEU A 22 14.27 -8.41 -25.41
N ALA A 23 14.58 -7.52 -24.45
CA ALA A 23 15.35 -7.91 -23.28
C ALA A 23 14.43 -8.61 -22.27
N ILE A 24 14.67 -9.87 -22.02
CA ILE A 24 13.83 -10.75 -21.21
C ILE A 24 14.72 -11.41 -20.14
N LEU A 25 14.15 -11.62 -18.97
CA LEU A 25 14.68 -12.47 -17.90
C LEU A 25 13.67 -13.57 -17.58
N ASP A 26 14.19 -14.75 -17.29
CA ASP A 26 13.36 -15.87 -16.84
C ASP A 26 13.11 -15.79 -15.33
N GLU A 27 11.96 -16.29 -14.87
CA GLU A 27 11.67 -16.46 -13.44
C GLU A 27 12.46 -17.66 -12.85
N PRO A 28 13.00 -17.51 -11.63
CA PRO A 28 13.02 -16.32 -10.77
C PRO A 28 14.08 -15.32 -11.23
N ALA A 29 13.65 -14.07 -11.48
CA ALA A 29 14.54 -13.04 -12.02
C ALA A 29 15.57 -12.58 -10.98
N ASP A 30 16.86 -12.82 -11.27
CA ASP A 30 17.96 -12.31 -10.44
C ASP A 30 18.13 -10.81 -10.63
N ARG A 31 18.22 -10.11 -9.53
CA ARG A 31 18.32 -8.66 -9.52
C ARG A 31 19.63 -8.14 -10.12
N GLN A 32 20.74 -8.79 -9.81
CA GLN A 32 22.06 -8.36 -10.30
C GLN A 32 22.17 -8.59 -11.80
N GLU A 33 21.64 -9.70 -12.28
CA GLU A 33 21.51 -10.00 -13.70
C GLU A 33 20.65 -8.96 -14.40
N ALA A 34 19.50 -8.59 -13.84
CA ALA A 34 18.65 -7.53 -14.36
C ALA A 34 19.40 -6.20 -14.53
N ILE A 35 20.13 -5.77 -13.50
CA ILE A 35 20.92 -4.54 -13.54
C ILE A 35 22.00 -4.60 -14.63
N ASN A 36 22.69 -5.72 -14.73
CA ASN A 36 23.75 -5.92 -15.72
C ASN A 36 23.18 -5.88 -17.15
N LEU A 37 22.04 -6.52 -17.37
CA LEU A 37 21.36 -6.54 -18.67
C LEU A 37 20.83 -5.14 -19.02
N MET A 38 20.21 -4.42 -18.09
CA MET A 38 19.76 -3.04 -18.31
C MET A 38 20.93 -2.12 -18.68
N LYS A 39 22.07 -2.24 -17.98
CA LYS A 39 23.28 -1.45 -18.27
C LYS A 39 23.88 -1.76 -19.64
N SER A 40 24.03 -3.04 -19.97
CA SER A 40 24.65 -3.48 -21.24
C SER A 40 23.81 -3.06 -22.45
N ARG A 41 22.49 -3.17 -22.34
CA ARG A 41 21.55 -2.80 -23.40
C ARG A 41 21.11 -1.33 -23.37
N ARG A 42 21.49 -0.56 -22.35
CA ARG A 42 21.10 0.84 -22.12
C ARG A 42 19.57 1.04 -22.10
N ILE A 43 18.88 0.14 -21.42
CA ILE A 43 17.44 0.15 -21.26
C ILE A 43 17.06 0.30 -19.79
N GLU A 44 15.86 0.77 -19.52
CA GLU A 44 15.37 1.05 -18.17
C GLU A 44 14.29 0.05 -17.72
N LYS A 45 13.92 -0.89 -18.59
CA LYS A 45 12.83 -1.85 -18.34
C LYS A 45 13.19 -3.20 -18.93
N LEU A 46 12.90 -4.26 -18.17
CA LEU A 46 13.06 -5.65 -18.56
C LEU A 46 11.75 -6.40 -18.39
N LEU A 47 11.43 -7.24 -19.35
CA LEU A 47 10.33 -8.18 -19.25
C LEU A 47 10.77 -9.39 -18.43
N VAL A 48 9.88 -9.90 -17.58
CA VAL A 48 10.07 -11.17 -16.87
C VAL A 48 9.07 -12.17 -17.41
N THR A 49 9.56 -13.36 -17.78
CA THR A 49 8.73 -14.43 -18.33
C THR A 49 8.87 -15.72 -17.53
N ASP A 50 7.84 -16.55 -17.59
CA ASP A 50 7.91 -17.91 -17.10
C ASP A 50 8.63 -18.84 -18.12
N SER A 51 8.82 -20.11 -17.76
CA SER A 51 9.44 -21.13 -18.61
C SER A 51 8.70 -21.42 -19.93
N SER A 52 7.46 -20.95 -20.06
CA SER A 52 6.66 -21.03 -21.29
C SER A 52 6.73 -19.77 -22.16
N GLY A 53 7.53 -18.77 -21.75
CA GLY A 53 7.67 -17.49 -22.44
C GLY A 53 6.51 -16.52 -22.19
N ARG A 54 5.64 -16.77 -21.20
CA ARG A 54 4.54 -15.87 -20.88
C ARG A 54 5.04 -14.76 -19.98
N LEU A 55 4.58 -13.55 -20.24
CA LEU A 55 4.91 -12.38 -19.42
C LEU A 55 4.32 -12.52 -18.02
N THR A 56 5.17 -12.52 -17.00
CA THR A 56 4.80 -12.60 -15.58
C THR A 56 5.13 -11.32 -14.83
N GLY A 57 6.07 -10.51 -15.33
CA GLY A 57 6.47 -9.28 -14.64
C GLY A 57 7.20 -8.27 -15.52
N LEU A 58 7.45 -7.12 -14.91
CA LEU A 58 8.25 -6.04 -15.47
C LEU A 58 9.18 -5.51 -14.39
N LEU A 59 10.47 -5.55 -14.64
CA LEU A 59 11.48 -4.91 -13.79
C LEU A 59 11.89 -3.58 -14.38
N THR A 60 11.97 -2.54 -13.54
CA THR A 60 12.44 -1.22 -13.96
C THR A 60 13.74 -0.83 -13.24
N LEU A 61 14.56 -0.01 -13.89
CA LEU A 61 15.76 0.54 -13.26
C LEU A 61 15.41 1.30 -11.98
N LYS A 62 14.31 2.03 -11.99
CA LYS A 62 13.80 2.76 -10.82
C LYS A 62 13.49 1.82 -9.63
N ASP A 63 12.90 0.67 -9.87
CA ASP A 63 12.60 -0.31 -8.81
C ASP A 63 13.90 -0.83 -8.17
N THR A 64 14.92 -1.05 -8.99
CA THR A 64 16.22 -1.49 -8.50
C THR A 64 16.93 -0.40 -7.69
N GLU A 65 16.89 0.85 -8.14
CA GLU A 65 17.46 2.01 -7.44
C GLU A 65 16.72 2.26 -6.11
N MET A 66 15.37 2.29 -6.13
CA MET A 66 14.57 2.52 -4.94
C MET A 66 14.77 1.45 -3.88
N SER A 67 15.00 0.22 -4.28
CA SER A 67 15.27 -0.87 -3.33
C SER A 67 16.66 -0.74 -2.66
N VAL A 68 17.65 -0.14 -3.33
CA VAL A 68 18.96 0.18 -2.74
C VAL A 68 18.85 1.38 -1.81
N LEU A 69 18.14 2.43 -2.24
CA LEU A 69 17.98 3.65 -1.46
C LEU A 69 17.11 3.45 -0.20
N ASN A 70 16.17 2.51 -0.26
CA ASN A 70 15.21 2.24 0.82
C ASN A 70 15.24 0.75 1.23
N PRO A 71 16.32 0.25 1.81
CA PRO A 71 16.48 -1.16 2.15
C PRO A 71 15.51 -1.63 3.25
N THR A 72 15.01 -0.70 4.07
CA THR A 72 14.09 -0.95 5.18
C THR A 72 12.63 -0.68 4.83
N ALA A 73 12.31 -0.43 3.55
CA ALA A 73 10.93 -0.23 3.12
C ALA A 73 10.06 -1.45 3.47
N CYS A 74 8.91 -1.18 4.11
CA CYS A 74 7.95 -2.23 4.48
C CYS A 74 7.25 -2.76 3.23
N LYS A 75 7.55 -4.00 2.87
CA LYS A 75 7.05 -4.66 1.67
C LYS A 75 6.35 -5.97 2.02
N ASP A 76 5.44 -6.37 1.15
CA ASP A 76 4.83 -7.70 1.16
C ASP A 76 5.75 -8.76 0.52
N GLU A 77 5.29 -10.01 0.50
CA GLU A 77 6.02 -11.14 -0.08
C GLU A 77 6.25 -11.01 -1.59
N LEU A 78 5.44 -10.21 -2.27
CA LEU A 78 5.58 -9.90 -3.70
C LEU A 78 6.47 -8.67 -3.96
N GLY A 79 7.08 -8.10 -2.90
CA GLY A 79 7.94 -6.93 -3.00
C GLY A 79 7.20 -5.60 -3.19
N ARG A 80 5.87 -5.55 -3.04
CA ARG A 80 5.06 -4.34 -3.11
C ARG A 80 5.08 -3.62 -1.76
N LEU A 81 5.04 -2.28 -1.77
CA LEU A 81 4.93 -1.50 -0.54
C LEU A 81 3.61 -1.81 0.17
N ARG A 82 3.68 -2.07 1.47
CA ARG A 82 2.47 -2.17 2.30
C ARG A 82 1.83 -0.81 2.45
N VAL A 83 0.51 -0.78 2.42
CA VAL A 83 -0.29 0.46 2.46
C VAL A 83 -1.30 0.43 3.59
N ALA A 84 -1.50 1.59 4.19
CA ALA A 84 -2.54 1.82 5.18
C ALA A 84 -3.52 2.89 4.67
N ALA A 85 -4.81 2.71 4.94
CA ALA A 85 -5.82 3.68 4.56
C ALA A 85 -6.75 4.02 5.73
N ALA A 86 -7.07 5.31 5.85
CA ALA A 86 -7.92 5.79 6.91
C ALA A 86 -9.40 5.51 6.64
N SER A 87 -10.10 5.16 7.71
CA SER A 87 -11.54 5.04 7.77
C SER A 87 -12.06 5.69 9.06
N THR A 88 -13.37 5.67 9.25
CA THR A 88 -14.03 6.26 10.40
C THR A 88 -14.96 5.25 11.07
N VAL A 89 -15.77 5.70 12.00
CA VAL A 89 -16.73 4.89 12.75
C VAL A 89 -18.10 4.88 12.08
N GLY A 90 -19.02 4.03 12.56
CA GLY A 90 -20.38 3.90 12.05
C GLY A 90 -20.50 3.05 10.79
N ASP A 91 -21.66 3.06 10.16
CA ASP A 91 -21.95 2.22 9.00
C ASP A 91 -21.17 2.69 7.76
N GLU A 92 -21.12 3.96 7.49
CA GLU A 92 -20.32 4.53 6.38
C GLU A 92 -18.83 4.19 6.54
N GLY A 93 -18.30 4.27 7.77
CA GLY A 93 -16.93 3.89 8.08
C GLY A 93 -16.69 2.40 7.84
N PHE A 94 -17.65 1.57 8.17
CA PHE A 94 -17.55 0.13 7.93
C PHE A 94 -17.62 -0.22 6.45
N GLU A 95 -18.53 0.37 5.68
CA GLU A 95 -18.63 0.16 4.23
C GLU A 95 -17.33 0.59 3.53
N ARG A 96 -16.77 1.74 3.94
CA ARG A 96 -15.46 2.17 3.45
C ARG A 96 -14.34 1.18 3.81
N SER A 97 -14.33 0.69 5.05
CA SER A 97 -13.33 -0.29 5.49
C SER A 97 -13.43 -1.58 4.69
N GLN A 98 -14.66 -2.05 4.42
CA GLN A 98 -14.88 -3.24 3.59
C GLN A 98 -14.35 -3.02 2.16
N ALA A 99 -14.66 -1.90 1.54
CA ALA A 99 -14.17 -1.59 0.21
C ALA A 99 -12.63 -1.50 0.15
N LEU A 100 -11.99 -1.00 1.21
CA LEU A 100 -10.53 -0.97 1.33
C LEU A 100 -9.94 -2.39 1.46
N ILE A 101 -10.58 -3.24 2.24
CA ILE A 101 -10.18 -4.65 2.41
C ILE A 101 -10.31 -5.38 1.06
N ASP A 102 -11.43 -5.22 0.37
CA ASP A 102 -11.68 -5.82 -0.94
C ASP A 102 -10.69 -5.33 -2.01
N ALA A 103 -10.19 -4.10 -1.86
CA ALA A 103 -9.13 -3.53 -2.70
C ALA A 103 -7.71 -4.00 -2.32
N GLY A 104 -7.56 -4.81 -1.27
CA GLY A 104 -6.29 -5.39 -0.84
C GLY A 104 -5.41 -4.47 -0.01
N VAL A 105 -6.00 -3.61 0.85
CA VAL A 105 -5.22 -2.80 1.81
C VAL A 105 -4.60 -3.70 2.88
N ASP A 106 -3.36 -3.41 3.28
CA ASP A 106 -2.70 -4.16 4.34
C ASP A 106 -3.18 -3.74 5.74
N MET A 107 -3.51 -2.46 5.93
CA MET A 107 -3.94 -1.92 7.22
C MET A 107 -5.09 -0.93 7.06
N VAL A 108 -6.08 -1.02 7.93
CA VAL A 108 -7.15 -0.03 8.09
C VAL A 108 -6.86 0.80 9.34
N VAL A 109 -6.92 2.14 9.20
CA VAL A 109 -6.70 3.07 10.31
C VAL A 109 -8.04 3.70 10.70
N ILE A 110 -8.57 3.34 11.87
CA ILE A 110 -9.74 4.01 12.45
C ILE A 110 -9.23 5.28 13.14
N ASP A 111 -9.36 6.38 12.42
CA ASP A 111 -8.79 7.69 12.82
C ASP A 111 -9.88 8.61 13.35
N THR A 112 -9.82 8.93 14.64
CA THR A 112 -10.80 9.78 15.33
C THR A 112 -10.11 10.75 16.27
N ALA A 113 -10.79 11.86 16.56
CA ALA A 113 -10.32 12.84 17.56
C ALA A 113 -10.30 12.28 18.99
N HIS A 114 -11.16 11.28 19.28
CA HIS A 114 -11.27 10.65 20.60
C HIS A 114 -11.47 9.15 20.45
N GLY A 115 -10.35 8.39 20.53
CA GLY A 115 -10.34 6.94 20.35
C GLY A 115 -10.97 6.15 21.52
N HIS A 116 -11.06 6.73 22.71
CA HIS A 116 -11.68 6.11 23.88
C HIS A 116 -13.21 6.26 23.83
N SER A 117 -13.84 5.65 22.87
CA SER A 117 -15.30 5.68 22.68
C SER A 117 -15.84 4.35 22.18
N ASP A 118 -17.07 4.03 22.57
CA ASP A 118 -17.77 2.82 22.15
C ASP A 118 -17.85 2.67 20.62
N SER A 119 -17.96 3.77 19.90
CA SER A 119 -18.06 3.75 18.45
C SER A 119 -16.75 3.28 17.80
N VAL A 120 -15.60 3.64 18.36
CA VAL A 120 -14.29 3.18 17.89
C VAL A 120 -14.10 1.69 18.23
N SER A 121 -14.40 1.29 19.45
CA SER A 121 -14.33 -0.12 19.86
C SER A 121 -15.21 -1.02 18.97
N LYS A 122 -16.45 -0.61 18.71
CA LYS A 122 -17.37 -1.34 17.81
C LYS A 122 -16.87 -1.40 16.37
N ALA A 123 -16.24 -0.34 15.88
CA ALA A 123 -15.67 -0.32 14.54
C ALA A 123 -14.51 -1.33 14.41
N VAL A 124 -13.60 -1.36 15.39
CA VAL A 124 -12.50 -2.35 15.45
C VAL A 124 -13.05 -3.77 15.49
N GLU A 125 -13.94 -4.07 16.42
CA GLU A 125 -14.53 -5.41 16.54
C GLU A 125 -15.22 -5.85 15.24
N ARG A 126 -15.97 -4.95 14.60
CA ARG A 126 -16.71 -5.25 13.38
C ARG A 126 -15.77 -5.58 12.22
N ILE A 127 -14.68 -4.84 12.07
CA ILE A 127 -13.67 -5.11 11.05
C ILE A 127 -12.96 -6.43 11.33
N LYS A 128 -12.50 -6.65 12.56
CA LYS A 128 -11.81 -7.90 12.94
C LYS A 128 -12.68 -9.15 12.81
N LYS A 129 -14.00 -9.02 12.99
CA LYS A 129 -14.96 -10.11 12.70
C LYS A 129 -15.10 -10.40 11.21
N THR A 130 -14.93 -9.40 10.35
CA THR A 130 -15.02 -9.55 8.90
C THR A 130 -13.75 -10.10 8.30
N SER A 131 -12.60 -9.60 8.73
CA SER A 131 -11.28 -10.06 8.28
C SER A 131 -10.30 -10.05 9.45
N ASN A 132 -9.69 -11.18 9.72
CA ASN A 132 -8.61 -11.30 10.72
C ASN A 132 -7.22 -11.12 10.09
N GLU A 133 -7.13 -11.06 8.77
CA GLU A 133 -5.86 -10.88 8.04
C GLU A 133 -5.44 -9.41 7.99
N VAL A 134 -6.43 -8.50 7.83
CA VAL A 134 -6.18 -7.07 7.79
C VAL A 134 -5.81 -6.54 9.17
N GLN A 135 -4.73 -5.78 9.25
CA GLN A 135 -4.30 -5.13 10.48
C GLN A 135 -5.17 -3.89 10.74
N VAL A 136 -5.56 -3.67 11.98
CA VAL A 136 -6.38 -2.52 12.39
C VAL A 136 -5.58 -1.64 13.35
N ILE A 137 -5.35 -0.40 12.93
CA ILE A 137 -4.80 0.66 13.79
C ILE A 137 -5.96 1.51 14.28
N ALA A 138 -6.07 1.74 15.58
CA ALA A 138 -7.16 2.54 16.14
C ALA A 138 -6.66 3.68 17.03
N GLY A 139 -7.35 4.79 17.01
CA GLY A 139 -7.05 5.96 17.83
C GLY A 139 -7.85 7.21 17.41
N ASN A 140 -7.48 8.38 17.95
CA ASN A 140 -6.29 8.63 18.75
C ASN A 140 -6.60 8.50 20.24
N VAL A 141 -5.62 8.08 21.00
CA VAL A 141 -5.72 7.94 22.45
C VAL A 141 -4.60 8.71 23.15
N ALA A 142 -4.84 9.05 24.43
CA ALA A 142 -3.88 9.78 25.28
C ALA A 142 -3.69 9.14 26.67
N THR A 143 -4.40 8.05 26.98
CA THR A 143 -4.36 7.41 28.29
C THR A 143 -4.10 5.91 28.17
N SER A 144 -3.59 5.30 29.25
CA SER A 144 -3.37 3.86 29.34
C SER A 144 -4.68 3.06 29.23
N ASP A 145 -5.75 3.55 29.86
CA ASP A 145 -7.04 2.87 29.86
C ASP A 145 -7.66 2.85 28.47
N ALA A 146 -7.57 3.96 27.72
CA ALA A 146 -7.99 4.03 26.33
C ALA A 146 -7.19 3.05 25.45
N THR A 147 -5.87 2.99 25.64
CA THR A 147 -5.00 2.07 24.93
C THR A 147 -5.40 0.63 25.21
N LYS A 148 -5.57 0.28 26.48
CA LYS A 148 -5.97 -1.06 26.89
C LYS A 148 -7.32 -1.45 26.31
N SER A 149 -8.31 -0.56 26.37
CA SER A 149 -9.65 -0.83 25.83
C SER A 149 -9.63 -1.15 24.34
N LEU A 150 -8.79 -0.48 23.54
CA LEU A 150 -8.67 -0.76 22.11
C LEU A 150 -7.90 -2.05 21.82
N ILE A 151 -6.91 -2.39 22.63
CA ILE A 151 -6.22 -3.70 22.54
C ILE A 151 -7.19 -4.83 22.87
N ASP A 152 -7.98 -4.68 23.92
CA ASP A 152 -8.93 -5.70 24.39
C ASP A 152 -10.00 -6.04 23.31
N VAL A 153 -10.36 -5.08 22.44
CA VAL A 153 -11.30 -5.30 21.34
C VAL A 153 -10.62 -5.75 20.03
N GLY A 154 -9.29 -5.96 20.05
CA GLY A 154 -8.56 -6.59 18.96
C GLY A 154 -7.83 -5.63 18.00
N ALA A 155 -7.59 -4.38 18.39
CA ALA A 155 -6.72 -3.50 17.59
C ALA A 155 -5.28 -4.04 17.56
N ASP A 156 -4.68 -4.12 16.38
CA ASP A 156 -3.30 -4.62 16.19
C ASP A 156 -2.26 -3.53 16.52
N ALA A 157 -2.63 -2.26 16.37
CA ALA A 157 -1.80 -1.12 16.74
C ALA A 157 -2.65 0.05 17.23
N ILE A 158 -2.04 0.92 18.03
CA ILE A 158 -2.71 2.06 18.65
C ILE A 158 -2.05 3.36 18.19
N LYS A 159 -2.87 4.30 17.73
CA LYS A 159 -2.45 5.64 17.36
C LYS A 159 -2.51 6.54 18.60
N VAL A 160 -1.35 6.86 19.16
CA VAL A 160 -1.21 7.64 20.38
C VAL A 160 -0.92 9.10 20.07
N GLY A 161 -1.57 10.00 20.80
CA GLY A 161 -1.35 11.44 20.71
C GLY A 161 -2.52 12.20 20.08
N ILE A 162 -2.83 13.35 20.65
CA ILE A 162 -3.94 14.21 20.22
C ILE A 162 -3.45 15.65 20.15
N GLY A 163 -3.56 16.26 18.98
CA GLY A 163 -3.29 17.67 18.77
C GLY A 163 -1.85 18.14 19.02
N PRO A 164 -0.78 17.40 18.68
CA PRO A 164 0.60 17.85 18.93
C PRO A 164 1.07 18.91 17.92
N GLY A 165 0.39 19.07 16.77
CA GLY A 165 0.77 20.04 15.75
C GLY A 165 0.54 21.47 16.20
N SER A 166 1.43 22.40 15.78
CA SER A 166 1.36 23.81 16.15
C SER A 166 0.09 24.52 15.67
N ILE A 167 -0.52 24.01 14.60
CA ILE A 167 -1.76 24.55 14.02
C ILE A 167 -3.03 23.77 14.45
N CYS A 168 -2.87 22.71 15.26
CA CYS A 168 -3.99 21.86 15.64
C CYS A 168 -4.86 22.50 16.71
N THR A 169 -6.16 22.58 16.45
CA THR A 169 -7.17 23.12 17.35
C THR A 169 -7.98 22.06 18.10
N THR A 170 -7.71 20.79 17.89
CA THR A 170 -8.47 19.66 18.46
C THR A 170 -8.59 19.74 19.98
N ARG A 171 -7.51 20.05 20.68
CA ARG A 171 -7.51 20.19 22.15
C ARG A 171 -8.44 21.30 22.62
N MET A 172 -8.50 22.41 21.87
CA MET A 172 -9.32 23.57 22.20
C MET A 172 -10.79 23.34 21.86
N VAL A 173 -11.06 22.72 20.71
CA VAL A 173 -12.42 22.57 20.17
C VAL A 173 -13.11 21.32 20.71
N ALA A 174 -12.40 20.19 20.77
CA ALA A 174 -12.95 18.90 21.21
C ALA A 174 -12.72 18.62 22.71
N GLY A 175 -11.86 19.39 23.37
CA GLY A 175 -11.54 19.18 24.78
C GLY A 175 -10.79 17.88 25.05
N VAL A 176 -10.08 17.33 24.07
CA VAL A 176 -9.40 16.04 24.13
C VAL A 176 -7.90 16.22 23.91
N GLY A 177 -7.07 15.63 24.77
CA GLY A 177 -5.61 15.65 24.61
C GLY A 177 -4.83 16.04 25.83
#